data_84d598f5af050b492b0ea177c5500892
#
_entry.id   84d598f5af050b492b0ea177c5500892
#
_cell.length_a   1.000
_cell.length_b   1.000
_cell.length_c   1.000
_cell.angle_alpha   90.00
_cell.angle_beta   90.00
_cell.angle_gamma   90.00
#
_symmetry.space_group_name_H-M   'P 1'
#
loop_
_entity.id
_entity.type
_entity.pdbx_description
1 polymer ?
#
loop_
_entity_poly.entity_id
_entity_poly.type
_entity_poly.pdbx_seq_one_letter_code
_entity_poly.pdbx_strand_id
1 'polypeptide(L)'
;MQYFLSHAPNKDASIWHQSLIGAVENISPNETAYFHRKAIIAQEYITSWKCDDEENQNIRWVKDLRESLDPYTLGDYVNWPDIDIKNWQTSYYGSNFHRLRKVKTMYDPCDVFHFQQSIPPFHT
;
A
#
# COMPACT_ATOMS: atom_id res chain seq x y z
N MET A 1 -2.73 -15.92 -9.78
CA MET A 1 -3.33 -14.77 -10.50
C MET A 1 -4.45 -15.18 -11.45
N GLN A 2 -4.25 -16.08 -12.40
CA GLN A 2 -5.32 -16.51 -13.34
C GLN A 2 -6.60 -17.01 -12.65
N TYR A 3 -6.46 -17.75 -11.54
CA TYR A 3 -7.60 -18.20 -10.74
C TYR A 3 -8.45 -17.02 -10.25
N PHE A 4 -7.84 -15.98 -9.68
CA PHE A 4 -8.56 -14.83 -9.16
C PHE A 4 -9.28 -14.02 -10.25
N LEU A 5 -8.66 -13.86 -11.42
CA LEU A 5 -9.28 -13.16 -12.54
C LEU A 5 -10.48 -13.95 -13.09
N SER A 6 -10.42 -15.29 -13.14
CA SER A 6 -11.54 -16.12 -13.58
C SER A 6 -12.68 -16.21 -12.55
N HIS A 7 -12.43 -15.82 -11.29
CA HIS A 7 -13.41 -15.79 -10.19
C HIS A 7 -13.66 -14.36 -9.69
N ALA A 8 -13.38 -13.37 -10.55
CA ALA A 8 -13.64 -11.97 -10.23
C ALA A 8 -15.13 -11.75 -9.94
N PRO A 9 -15.48 -10.90 -8.96
CA PRO A 9 -16.86 -10.69 -8.53
C PRO A 9 -17.71 -10.01 -9.61
N ASN A 10 -17.06 -9.25 -10.48
CA ASN A 10 -17.71 -8.52 -11.58
C ASN A 10 -16.69 -8.19 -12.69
N LYS A 11 -17.18 -7.57 -13.75
CA LYS A 11 -16.37 -7.18 -14.92
C LYS A 11 -15.44 -5.96 -14.68
N ASP A 12 -15.67 -5.21 -13.61
CA ASP A 12 -14.89 -4.03 -13.25
C ASP A 12 -13.69 -4.41 -12.34
N ALA A 13 -13.66 -5.67 -11.88
CA ALA A 13 -12.53 -6.21 -11.12
C ALA A 13 -11.29 -6.34 -12.02
N SER A 14 -10.20 -5.76 -11.59
CA SER A 14 -8.96 -5.71 -12.37
C SER A 14 -7.71 -5.69 -11.49
N ILE A 15 -6.59 -6.06 -12.12
CA ILE A 15 -5.27 -5.95 -11.51
C ILE A 15 -4.43 -5.07 -12.43
N TRP A 16 -4.01 -3.92 -11.92
CA TRP A 16 -3.13 -3.02 -12.64
C TRP A 16 -1.69 -3.30 -12.30
N HIS A 17 -0.81 -3.17 -13.28
CA HIS A 17 0.62 -3.34 -13.14
C HIS A 17 1.34 -2.09 -13.61
N GLN A 18 2.23 -1.58 -12.77
CA GLN A 18 3.13 -0.49 -13.11
C GLN A 18 4.57 -0.96 -12.96
N SER A 19 5.38 -0.83 -14.03
CA SER A 19 6.81 -1.10 -13.98
C SER A 19 7.52 -0.04 -13.13
N LEU A 20 8.43 -0.49 -12.27
CA LEU A 20 9.26 0.34 -11.39
C LEU A 20 10.75 0.26 -11.72
N ILE A 21 11.12 -0.37 -12.84
CA ILE A 21 12.51 -0.49 -13.29
C ILE A 21 13.03 0.83 -13.90
N GLY A 22 14.32 0.91 -14.12
CA GLY A 22 14.99 2.07 -14.75
C GLY A 22 15.38 3.13 -13.73
N ALA A 23 14.98 4.38 -13.92
CA ALA A 23 15.39 5.49 -13.04
C ALA A 23 14.97 5.32 -11.58
N VAL A 24 13.88 4.59 -11.32
CA VAL A 24 13.37 4.36 -9.95
C VAL A 24 14.33 3.53 -9.12
N GLU A 25 14.93 2.48 -9.70
CA GLU A 25 15.83 1.56 -9.02
C GLU A 25 17.24 2.13 -8.76
N ASN A 26 17.63 3.18 -9.50
CA ASN A 26 18.92 3.84 -9.36
C ASN A 26 19.03 4.74 -8.12
N ILE A 27 17.93 4.96 -7.41
CA ILE A 27 17.85 5.78 -6.20
C ILE A 27 17.90 4.86 -4.97
N SER A 28 18.70 5.23 -3.95
CA SER A 28 18.74 4.47 -2.70
C SER A 28 17.38 4.52 -1.97
N PRO A 29 16.94 3.42 -1.33
CA PRO A 29 15.71 3.39 -0.53
C PRO A 29 15.62 4.49 0.54
N ASN A 30 16.77 4.94 1.07
CA ASN A 30 16.84 5.94 2.13
C ASN A 30 17.02 7.38 1.62
N GLU A 31 17.13 7.58 0.31
CA GLU A 31 17.40 8.90 -0.26
C GLU A 31 16.14 9.78 -0.31
N THR A 32 14.98 9.16 -0.48
CA THR A 32 13.67 9.82 -0.47
C THR A 32 12.71 9.13 0.49
N ALA A 33 11.48 9.63 0.63
CA ALA A 33 10.44 8.98 1.43
C ALA A 33 10.00 7.63 0.83
N TYR A 34 10.04 7.47 -0.49
CA TYR A 34 9.65 6.25 -1.19
C TYR A 34 10.71 5.15 -0.98
N PHE A 35 10.31 4.10 -0.26
CA PHE A 35 11.21 3.03 0.17
C PHE A 35 11.43 1.92 -0.86
N HIS A 36 10.40 1.58 -1.68
CA HIS A 36 10.34 0.36 -2.52
C HIS A 36 11.18 0.45 -3.80
N ARG A 37 12.43 0.88 -3.70
CA ARG A 37 13.32 1.10 -4.84
C ARG A 37 13.79 -0.18 -5.53
N LYS A 38 13.66 -1.33 -4.84
CA LYS A 38 14.02 -2.66 -5.37
C LYS A 38 12.83 -3.42 -5.94
N ALA A 39 11.63 -2.88 -5.84
CA ALA A 39 10.46 -3.47 -6.45
C ALA A 39 10.51 -3.27 -7.97
N ILE A 40 10.24 -4.32 -8.72
CA ILE A 40 10.23 -4.29 -10.20
C ILE A 40 8.84 -3.96 -10.75
N ILE A 41 7.80 -4.26 -9.99
CA ILE A 41 6.40 -4.03 -10.36
C ILE A 41 5.65 -3.54 -9.12
N ALA A 42 4.80 -2.52 -9.28
CA ALA A 42 3.71 -2.22 -8.38
C ALA A 42 2.41 -2.81 -8.95
N GLN A 43 1.57 -3.34 -8.07
CA GLN A 43 0.28 -3.93 -8.43
C GLN A 43 -0.82 -3.24 -7.63
N GLU A 44 -1.89 -2.86 -8.32
CA GLU A 44 -3.11 -2.33 -7.71
C GLU A 44 -4.26 -3.30 -8.00
N TYR A 45 -5.00 -3.68 -6.95
CA TYR A 45 -6.16 -4.57 -7.03
C TYR A 45 -7.41 -3.71 -6.92
N ILE A 46 -8.22 -3.70 -7.96
CA ILE A 46 -9.35 -2.78 -8.10
C ILE A 46 -10.61 -3.60 -8.29
N THR A 47 -11.66 -3.19 -7.58
CA THR A 47 -13.02 -3.62 -7.86
C THR A 47 -13.99 -2.49 -7.52
N SER A 48 -15.20 -2.56 -8.03
CA SER A 48 -16.26 -1.61 -7.73
C SER A 48 -17.60 -2.33 -7.65
N TRP A 49 -18.54 -1.79 -6.90
CA TRP A 49 -19.89 -2.31 -6.80
C TRP A 49 -20.91 -1.17 -6.76
N LYS A 50 -22.15 -1.47 -7.10
CA LYS A 50 -23.23 -0.49 -7.15
C LYS A 50 -24.29 -0.72 -6.06
N CYS A 51 -24.42 -1.96 -5.63
CA CYS A 51 -25.42 -2.38 -4.65
C CYS A 51 -24.72 -2.91 -3.39
N ASP A 52 -25.23 -2.59 -2.21
CA ASP A 52 -24.62 -2.94 -0.92
C ASP A 52 -24.52 -4.46 -0.71
N ASP A 53 -25.36 -5.26 -1.35
CA ASP A 53 -25.30 -6.72 -1.30
C ASP A 53 -24.07 -7.30 -2.03
N GLU A 54 -23.47 -6.55 -2.94
CA GLU A 54 -22.23 -6.92 -3.64
C GLU A 54 -20.95 -6.60 -2.85
N GLU A 55 -21.02 -5.70 -1.85
CA GLU A 55 -19.86 -5.19 -1.11
C GLU A 55 -18.97 -6.30 -0.55
N ASN A 56 -19.56 -7.19 0.22
CA ASN A 56 -18.82 -8.24 0.91
C ASN A 56 -18.06 -9.19 -0.04
N GLN A 57 -18.62 -9.47 -1.22
CA GLN A 57 -17.97 -10.32 -2.22
C GLN A 57 -16.77 -9.60 -2.83
N ASN A 58 -16.91 -8.32 -3.12
CA ASN A 58 -15.85 -7.50 -3.72
C ASN A 58 -14.68 -7.30 -2.74
N ILE A 59 -14.96 -6.92 -1.50
CA ILE A 59 -13.95 -6.78 -0.45
C ILE A 59 -13.21 -8.10 -0.23
N ARG A 60 -13.93 -9.21 -0.13
CA ARG A 60 -13.32 -10.52 0.06
C ARG A 60 -12.40 -10.90 -1.10
N TRP A 61 -12.80 -10.65 -2.34
CA TRP A 61 -11.97 -10.93 -3.51
C TRP A 61 -10.63 -10.19 -3.48
N VAL A 62 -10.64 -8.88 -3.19
CA VAL A 62 -9.41 -8.08 -3.06
C VAL A 62 -8.53 -8.63 -1.93
N LYS A 63 -9.13 -8.92 -0.78
CA LYS A 63 -8.42 -9.43 0.39
C LYS A 63 -7.77 -10.78 0.12
N ASP A 64 -8.51 -11.73 -0.43
CA ASP A 64 -8.01 -13.09 -0.73
C ASP A 64 -6.89 -13.02 -1.79
N LEU A 65 -7.04 -12.16 -2.80
CA LEU A 65 -6.01 -11.92 -3.81
C LEU A 65 -4.74 -11.34 -3.17
N ARG A 66 -4.87 -10.30 -2.34
CA ARG A 66 -3.75 -9.70 -1.61
C ARG A 66 -3.04 -10.73 -0.74
N GLU A 67 -3.78 -11.47 0.10
CA GLU A 67 -3.22 -12.48 1.00
C GLU A 67 -2.46 -13.58 0.23
N SER A 68 -2.96 -13.97 -0.96
CA SER A 68 -2.30 -14.97 -1.81
C SER A 68 -0.97 -14.50 -2.39
N LEU A 69 -0.80 -13.19 -2.58
CA LEU A 69 0.39 -12.58 -3.18
C LEU A 69 1.37 -12.03 -2.13
N ASP A 70 0.93 -11.81 -0.90
CA ASP A 70 1.76 -11.27 0.19
C ASP A 70 3.13 -11.94 0.34
N PRO A 71 3.27 -13.27 0.29
CA PRO A 71 4.58 -13.93 0.37
C PRO A 71 5.56 -13.59 -0.76
N TYR A 72 5.08 -12.99 -1.84
CA TYR A 72 5.86 -12.65 -3.04
C TYR A 72 6.06 -11.13 -3.20
N THR A 73 5.56 -10.32 -2.25
CA THR A 73 5.64 -8.87 -2.29
C THR A 73 6.70 -8.34 -1.31
N LEU A 74 7.16 -7.11 -1.54
CA LEU A 74 8.15 -6.44 -0.68
C LEU A 74 7.50 -5.46 0.30
N GLY A 75 6.20 -5.23 0.17
CA GLY A 75 5.43 -4.27 0.95
C GLY A 75 4.34 -3.61 0.11
N ASP A 76 3.76 -2.55 0.63
CA ASP A 76 2.60 -1.87 0.04
C ASP A 76 2.93 -0.41 -0.32
N TYR A 77 2.17 0.16 -1.23
CA TYR A 77 2.36 1.54 -1.67
C TYR A 77 1.41 2.49 -0.94
N VAL A 78 1.98 3.46 -0.23
CA VAL A 78 1.22 4.39 0.63
C VAL A 78 0.13 5.19 -0.09
N ASN A 79 0.25 5.44 -1.39
CA ASN A 79 -0.77 6.16 -2.16
C ASN A 79 -1.94 5.27 -2.62
N TRP A 80 -1.85 3.96 -2.40
CA TRP A 80 -2.93 2.99 -2.51
C TRP A 80 -3.19 2.37 -1.13
N PRO A 81 -3.73 3.16 -0.19
CA PRO A 81 -3.81 2.75 1.20
C PRO A 81 -4.85 1.65 1.38
N ASP A 82 -4.51 0.68 2.24
CA ASP A 82 -5.42 -0.35 2.69
C ASP A 82 -5.46 -0.30 4.23
N ILE A 83 -6.62 0.01 4.79
CA ILE A 83 -6.82 0.17 6.24
C ILE A 83 -6.68 -1.15 7.02
N ASP A 84 -6.75 -2.30 6.33
CA ASP A 84 -6.60 -3.61 6.95
C ASP A 84 -5.14 -4.02 7.15
N ILE A 85 -4.18 -3.29 6.59
CA ILE A 85 -2.75 -3.54 6.80
C ILE A 85 -2.34 -3.19 8.22
N LYS A 86 -2.10 -4.21 9.05
CA LYS A 86 -1.76 -4.03 10.47
C LYS A 86 -0.36 -3.47 10.69
N ASN A 87 0.61 -3.87 9.86
CA ASN A 87 2.01 -3.45 9.94
C ASN A 87 2.36 -2.37 8.90
N TRP A 88 1.40 -1.48 8.60
CA TRP A 88 1.50 -0.46 7.58
C TRP A 88 2.78 0.41 7.67
N GLN A 89 3.28 0.66 8.88
CA GLN A 89 4.49 1.44 9.09
C GLN A 89 5.69 0.85 8.35
N THR A 90 5.88 -0.45 8.51
CA THR A 90 6.95 -1.19 7.85
C THR A 90 6.61 -1.44 6.39
N SER A 91 5.36 -1.77 6.10
CA SER A 91 4.92 -2.08 4.75
C SER A 91 5.02 -0.89 3.80
N TYR A 92 4.62 0.32 4.23
CA TYR A 92 4.69 1.52 3.41
C TYR A 92 6.08 2.17 3.37
N TYR A 93 6.80 2.19 4.50
CA TYR A 93 7.96 3.07 4.66
C TYR A 93 9.26 2.32 4.97
N GLY A 94 9.20 1.04 5.33
CA GLY A 94 10.37 0.25 5.69
C GLY A 94 11.24 0.96 6.72
N SER A 95 12.55 1.00 6.47
CA SER A 95 13.53 1.68 7.34
C SER A 95 13.37 3.19 7.40
N ASN A 96 12.61 3.81 6.48
CA ASN A 96 12.41 5.25 6.46
C ASN A 96 11.44 5.74 7.54
N PHE A 97 10.60 4.86 8.10
CA PHE A 97 9.55 5.23 9.05
C PHE A 97 10.08 6.04 10.25
N HIS A 98 11.19 5.61 10.84
CA HIS A 98 11.78 6.33 11.97
C HIS A 98 12.21 7.76 11.60
N ARG A 99 12.84 7.94 10.44
CA ARG A 99 13.24 9.27 9.94
C ARG A 99 12.02 10.13 9.61
N LEU A 100 10.98 9.55 9.03
CA LEU A 100 9.74 10.26 8.73
C LEU A 100 9.02 10.74 10.00
N ARG A 101 9.07 9.98 11.09
CA ARG A 101 8.59 10.45 12.39
C ARG A 101 9.36 11.67 12.92
N LYS A 102 10.68 11.73 12.71
CA LYS A 102 11.48 12.94 13.06
C LYS A 102 11.02 14.14 12.25
N VAL A 103 10.79 13.97 10.95
CA VAL A 103 10.27 15.02 10.07
C VAL A 103 8.88 15.47 10.55
N LYS A 104 7.97 14.51 10.82
CA LYS A 104 6.63 14.81 11.36
C LYS A 104 6.71 15.60 12.66
N THR A 105 7.57 15.20 13.60
CA THR A 105 7.77 15.92 14.88
C THR A 105 8.26 17.36 14.68
N MET A 106 9.08 17.60 13.64
CA MET A 106 9.60 18.94 13.34
C MET A 106 8.55 19.87 12.73
N TYR A 107 7.73 19.35 11.81
CA TYR A 107 6.81 20.17 11.00
C TYR A 107 5.37 20.15 11.50
N ASP A 108 4.96 19.12 12.22
CA ASP A 108 3.61 18.96 12.78
C ASP A 108 3.66 18.25 14.15
N PRO A 109 4.28 18.90 15.17
CA PRO A 109 4.47 18.31 16.49
C PRO A 109 3.14 18.07 17.22
N CYS A 110 2.10 18.84 16.90
CA CYS A 110 0.76 18.71 17.50
C CYS A 110 -0.13 17.71 16.77
N ASP A 111 0.40 17.02 15.75
CA ASP A 111 -0.32 16.03 14.93
C ASP A 111 -1.66 16.56 14.38
N VAL A 112 -1.64 17.79 13.87
CA VAL A 112 -2.84 18.46 13.30
C VAL A 112 -3.33 17.70 12.06
N PHE A 113 -2.39 17.24 11.21
CA PHE A 113 -2.68 16.43 10.03
C PHE A 113 -2.54 14.95 10.39
N HIS A 114 -3.62 14.32 10.79
CA HIS A 114 -3.63 12.90 11.14
C HIS A 114 -4.79 12.13 10.52
N PHE A 115 -4.58 10.85 10.31
CA PHE A 115 -5.57 9.85 9.93
C PHE A 115 -5.07 8.48 10.43
N GLN A 116 -5.89 7.43 10.31
CA GLN A 116 -5.64 6.12 10.92
C GLN A 116 -4.23 5.54 10.65
N GLN A 117 -3.67 5.75 9.46
CA GLN A 117 -2.34 5.25 9.06
C GLN A 117 -1.35 6.40 8.80
N SER A 118 -1.56 7.57 9.39
CA SER A 118 -0.61 8.68 9.29
C SER A 118 0.63 8.43 10.14
N ILE A 119 1.75 8.98 9.70
CA ILE A 119 3.01 8.93 10.46
C ILE A 119 2.84 9.78 11.72
N PRO A 120 2.89 9.20 12.95
CA PRO A 120 2.75 9.98 14.18
C PRO A 120 4.06 10.69 14.53
N PRO A 121 4.01 11.87 15.19
CA PRO A 121 5.20 12.49 15.77
C PRO A 121 5.77 11.62 16.91
N PHE A 122 6.99 11.91 17.35
CA PHE A 122 7.46 11.39 18.64
C PHE A 122 6.74 12.14 19.76
N HIS A 123 6.20 11.43 20.70
CA HIS A 123 5.75 12.05 21.94
C HIS A 123 6.98 12.51 22.74
N THR A 124 7.01 13.77 23.09
CA THR A 124 7.96 14.34 24.05
C THR A 124 7.51 14.06 25.47
#